data_fdc0a549a8887f9e94e168c2f2afdcbd
#
_entry.id   fdc0a549a8887f9e94e168c2f2afdcbd
#
_cell.length_a   1.000
_cell.length_b   1.000
_cell.length_c   1.000
_cell.angle_alpha   90.00
_cell.angle_beta   90.00
_cell.angle_gamma   90.00
#
_symmetry.space_group_name_H-M   'P 1'
#
loop_
_entity.id
_entity.type
_entity.pdbx_description
1 polymer ?
#
loop_
_entity_poly.entity_id
_entity_poly.type
_entity_poly.pdbx_seq_one_letter_code
_entity_poly.pdbx_strand_id
1 'polypeptide(L)'
;MTTNVQLRGSAERLQKRRISEKVCKQYRIHKDGDVLRFYYFSDAGVLEGCKVKTKDKVFTYEGNVPGTLFGQHLFPASGKRVVITEGELDAASCQEAMPGWPMVSLPSGAASARKSIQRAIPWLQGYEEIVLFFDNDEAGRKAAEEAAGVLPPGKCKIARLEAYKDASDALQANDSEAIRRAIWDAKAYRPDGIVDGKSLLDLVTTPSPPSDHDYPFVGLQRLLHGIRYGELCTITAGSGIGKSSFCRELAASLLQNGERVGYLALEESNRRTALGLMSAAVGKSLHLGVHDRATLTEAYNATLANWNLFLFDGFGSLDRKSTRLNSSHRT
;
A
#
# COMPACT_ATOMS: atom_id res chain seq x y z
N MET A 1 34.01 -26.64 -12.07
CA MET A 1 34.23 -27.82 -11.20
C MET A 1 32.92 -28.04 -10.46
N THR A 2 32.16 -29.06 -10.84
CA THR A 2 30.93 -29.49 -10.16
C THR A 2 31.33 -30.18 -8.86
N THR A 3 31.31 -29.48 -7.73
CA THR A 3 31.48 -30.09 -6.40
C THR A 3 30.30 -31.02 -6.19
N ASN A 4 30.60 -32.34 -6.17
CA ASN A 4 29.57 -33.35 -5.92
C ASN A 4 29.11 -33.24 -4.47
N VAL A 5 27.93 -32.65 -4.24
CA VAL A 5 27.38 -32.51 -2.89
C VAL A 5 26.92 -33.87 -2.41
N GLN A 6 27.36 -34.24 -1.20
CA GLN A 6 26.93 -35.48 -0.55
C GLN A 6 26.06 -35.22 0.64
N LEU A 7 25.09 -36.11 0.89
CA LEU A 7 24.27 -36.07 2.10
C LEU A 7 25.15 -36.37 3.33
N ARG A 8 25.19 -35.46 4.29
CA ARG A 8 25.89 -35.60 5.57
C ARG A 8 24.91 -35.39 6.73
N GLY A 9 25.23 -35.95 7.88
CA GLY A 9 24.35 -35.88 9.04
C GLY A 9 23.09 -36.75 8.88
N SER A 10 22.16 -36.61 9.79
CA SER A 10 20.91 -37.37 9.83
C SER A 10 19.70 -36.45 9.94
N ALA A 11 18.59 -36.84 9.30
CA ALA A 11 17.31 -36.19 9.51
C ALA A 11 16.71 -36.66 10.83
N GLU A 12 16.84 -35.84 11.85
CA GLU A 12 16.34 -36.11 13.21
C GLU A 12 15.40 -35.02 13.70
N ARG A 13 14.63 -35.30 14.75
CA ARG A 13 13.74 -34.32 15.35
C ARG A 13 14.52 -33.12 15.89
N LEU A 14 14.12 -31.90 15.52
CA LEU A 14 14.68 -30.67 16.07
C LEU A 14 13.87 -30.24 17.29
N GLN A 15 14.22 -30.82 18.46
CA GLN A 15 13.42 -30.67 19.69
C GLN A 15 13.15 -29.21 20.08
N LYS A 16 14.19 -28.35 20.10
CA LYS A 16 14.05 -26.93 20.44
C LYS A 16 13.13 -26.18 19.49
N ARG A 17 13.06 -26.63 18.25
CA ARG A 17 12.24 -26.03 17.20
C ARG A 17 10.88 -26.71 17.01
N ARG A 18 10.62 -27.81 17.74
CA ARG A 18 9.42 -28.62 17.65
C ARG A 18 9.13 -29.17 16.24
N ILE A 19 10.15 -29.30 15.40
CA ILE A 19 10.02 -29.88 14.06
C ILE A 19 10.26 -31.39 14.18
N SER A 20 9.32 -32.19 13.70
CA SER A 20 9.36 -33.66 13.78
C SER A 20 10.42 -34.25 12.85
N GLU A 21 10.87 -35.47 13.16
CA GLU A 21 11.74 -36.22 12.27
C GLU A 21 11.10 -36.45 10.89
N LYS A 22 9.79 -36.64 10.86
CA LYS A 22 9.02 -36.81 9.61
C LYS A 22 9.20 -35.61 8.68
N VAL A 23 9.03 -34.39 9.19
CA VAL A 23 9.22 -33.15 8.40
C VAL A 23 10.70 -32.96 8.03
N CYS A 24 11.64 -33.24 8.94
CA CYS A 24 13.06 -33.19 8.64
C CYS A 24 13.44 -34.16 7.50
N LYS A 25 12.91 -35.38 7.50
CA LYS A 25 13.10 -36.37 6.42
C LYS A 25 12.48 -35.89 5.11
N GLN A 26 11.27 -35.35 5.15
CA GLN A 26 10.56 -34.84 3.99
C GLN A 26 11.36 -33.73 3.29
N TYR A 27 11.81 -32.74 4.06
CA TYR A 27 12.53 -31.57 3.54
C TYR A 27 14.04 -31.77 3.40
N ARG A 28 14.56 -32.96 3.76
CA ARG A 28 16.00 -33.21 3.79
C ARG A 28 16.76 -32.18 4.64
N ILE A 29 16.22 -31.89 5.85
CA ILE A 29 16.90 -31.08 6.86
C ILE A 29 17.68 -32.05 7.73
N HIS A 30 19.00 -31.96 7.69
CA HIS A 30 19.88 -32.84 8.44
C HIS A 30 20.61 -32.06 9.53
N LYS A 31 20.82 -32.72 10.65
CA LYS A 31 21.74 -32.30 11.70
C LYS A 31 23.05 -33.05 11.54
N ASP A 32 24.15 -32.30 11.49
CA ASP A 32 25.51 -32.82 11.35
C ASP A 32 26.38 -32.18 12.42
N GLY A 33 26.50 -32.86 13.57
CA GLY A 33 27.09 -32.29 14.77
C GLY A 33 26.29 -31.03 15.24
N ASP A 34 26.97 -29.91 15.21
CA ASP A 34 26.43 -28.61 15.66
C ASP A 34 25.81 -27.77 14.54
N VAL A 35 25.80 -28.28 13.32
CA VAL A 35 25.26 -27.53 12.17
C VAL A 35 23.97 -28.14 11.63
N LEU A 36 23.12 -27.30 11.04
CA LEU A 36 21.98 -27.74 10.26
C LEU A 36 22.30 -27.62 8.77
N ARG A 37 21.94 -28.67 8.03
CA ARG A 37 22.12 -28.77 6.59
C ARG A 37 20.77 -28.80 5.92
N PHE A 38 20.57 -27.87 4.96
CA PHE A 38 19.37 -27.78 4.13
C PHE A 38 19.75 -28.17 2.71
N TYR A 39 19.24 -29.28 2.23
CA TYR A 39 19.57 -29.79 0.91
C TYR A 39 18.61 -29.30 -0.15
N TYR A 40 19.17 -28.79 -1.23
CA TYR A 40 18.44 -28.24 -2.37
C TYR A 40 18.47 -29.18 -3.55
N PHE A 41 17.33 -29.36 -4.17
CA PHE A 41 17.12 -30.24 -5.29
C PHE A 41 16.57 -29.47 -6.47
N SER A 42 16.92 -29.92 -7.69
CA SER A 42 16.26 -29.46 -8.90
C SER A 42 14.80 -29.95 -8.96
N ASP A 43 14.03 -29.42 -9.90
CA ASP A 43 12.64 -29.88 -10.15
C ASP A 43 12.61 -31.38 -10.56
N ALA A 44 13.69 -31.92 -11.09
CA ALA A 44 13.85 -33.35 -11.38
C ALA A 44 14.25 -34.18 -10.15
N GLY A 45 14.35 -33.60 -8.97
CA GLY A 45 14.73 -34.29 -7.73
C GLY A 45 16.22 -34.61 -7.61
N VAL A 46 17.08 -33.98 -8.42
CA VAL A 46 18.54 -34.17 -8.33
C VAL A 46 19.12 -33.23 -7.26
N LEU A 47 19.96 -33.76 -6.38
CA LEU A 47 20.66 -32.97 -5.37
C LEU A 47 21.70 -32.05 -6.05
N GLU A 48 21.54 -30.75 -5.85
CA GLU A 48 22.37 -29.71 -6.47
C GLU A 48 23.22 -28.95 -5.49
N GLY A 49 22.72 -28.72 -4.28
CA GLY A 49 23.41 -27.89 -3.30
C GLY A 49 22.97 -28.15 -1.86
N CYS A 50 23.73 -27.57 -0.95
CA CYS A 50 23.44 -27.60 0.48
C CYS A 50 23.73 -26.22 1.09
N LYS A 51 22.79 -25.69 1.82
CA LYS A 51 23.00 -24.54 2.71
C LYS A 51 23.27 -25.04 4.11
N VAL A 52 24.37 -24.62 4.70
CA VAL A 52 24.82 -25.02 6.04
C VAL A 52 24.65 -23.85 6.99
N LYS A 53 23.98 -24.09 8.10
CA LYS A 53 23.75 -23.10 9.16
C LYS A 53 24.45 -23.53 10.45
N THR A 54 25.39 -22.70 10.92
CA THR A 54 26.04 -22.92 12.23
C THR A 54 25.19 -22.41 13.38
N LYS A 55 25.58 -22.72 14.63
CA LYS A 55 24.94 -22.19 15.84
C LYS A 55 24.98 -20.66 15.91
N ASP A 56 26.05 -20.05 15.42
CA ASP A 56 26.26 -18.60 15.44
C ASP A 56 25.52 -17.89 14.28
N LYS A 57 24.60 -18.61 13.59
CA LYS A 57 23.83 -18.11 12.45
C LYS A 57 24.69 -17.71 11.24
N VAL A 58 25.89 -18.26 11.11
CA VAL A 58 26.71 -18.15 9.90
C VAL A 58 26.19 -19.15 8.87
N PHE A 59 26.05 -18.69 7.63
CA PHE A 59 25.60 -19.50 6.50
C PHE A 59 26.74 -19.72 5.52
N THR A 60 26.94 -20.98 5.12
CA THR A 60 27.83 -21.36 4.03
C THR A 60 27.10 -22.23 3.04
N TYR A 61 27.63 -22.33 1.83
CA TYR A 61 26.98 -23.05 0.74
C TYR A 61 27.96 -24.08 0.16
N GLU A 62 27.46 -25.29 -0.09
CA GLU A 62 28.18 -26.37 -0.77
C GLU A 62 27.45 -26.71 -2.08
N GLY A 63 28.19 -26.86 -3.17
CA GLY A 63 27.60 -27.10 -4.49
C GLY A 63 26.91 -25.88 -5.09
N ASN A 64 25.94 -26.11 -5.94
CA ASN A 64 25.13 -25.08 -6.57
C ASN A 64 23.77 -25.02 -5.85
N VAL A 65 23.58 -24.04 -4.98
CA VAL A 65 22.23 -23.79 -4.42
C VAL A 65 21.40 -23.20 -5.57
N PRO A 66 20.43 -23.98 -6.08
CA PRO A 66 19.67 -23.57 -7.26
C PRO A 66 18.86 -22.31 -6.99
N GLY A 67 18.49 -21.63 -8.04
CA GLY A 67 17.59 -20.50 -7.97
C GLY A 67 16.13 -20.87 -7.65
N THR A 68 15.87 -22.16 -7.36
CA THR A 68 14.58 -22.72 -6.95
C THR A 68 14.30 -22.45 -5.47
N LEU A 69 13.04 -22.50 -5.10
CA LEU A 69 12.65 -22.37 -3.70
C LEU A 69 12.99 -23.65 -2.93
N PHE A 70 13.37 -23.52 -1.67
CA PHE A 70 13.61 -24.67 -0.81
C PHE A 70 12.32 -25.47 -0.65
N GLY A 71 12.39 -26.78 -0.88
CA GLY A 71 11.24 -27.67 -0.82
C GLY A 71 10.35 -27.67 -2.09
N GLN A 72 10.65 -26.88 -3.11
CA GLN A 72 9.86 -26.80 -4.35
C GLN A 72 9.67 -28.17 -5.01
N HIS A 73 10.70 -29.00 -5.08
CA HIS A 73 10.70 -30.36 -5.64
C HIS A 73 9.73 -31.34 -4.95
N LEU A 74 9.22 -31.00 -3.76
CA LEU A 74 8.29 -31.84 -2.97
C LEU A 74 6.85 -31.71 -3.44
N PHE A 75 6.55 -30.70 -4.24
CA PHE A 75 5.18 -30.32 -4.57
C PHE A 75 5.01 -30.15 -6.08
N PRO A 76 3.80 -30.44 -6.60
CA PRO A 76 3.52 -30.22 -8.02
C PRO A 76 3.55 -28.74 -8.38
N ALA A 77 3.77 -28.42 -9.66
CA ALA A 77 3.79 -27.07 -10.19
C ALA A 77 2.38 -26.44 -10.33
N SER A 78 1.40 -26.96 -9.62
CA SER A 78 0.02 -26.47 -9.64
C SER A 78 -0.72 -26.88 -8.38
N GLY A 79 -1.72 -26.11 -8.00
CA GLY A 79 -2.53 -26.39 -6.82
C GLY A 79 -3.38 -25.20 -6.38
N LYS A 80 -4.11 -25.40 -5.30
CA LYS A 80 -5.00 -24.38 -4.77
C LYS A 80 -4.24 -23.25 -4.07
N ARG A 81 -3.21 -23.62 -3.27
CA ARG A 81 -2.44 -22.64 -2.49
C ARG A 81 -1.01 -23.13 -2.28
N VAL A 82 -0.04 -22.21 -2.36
CA VAL A 82 1.34 -22.40 -1.91
C VAL A 82 1.71 -21.31 -0.92
N VAL A 83 2.47 -21.64 0.11
CA VAL A 83 3.00 -20.71 1.10
C VAL A 83 4.50 -20.60 0.91
N ILE A 84 5.01 -19.38 0.85
CA ILE A 84 6.43 -19.07 0.68
C ILE A 84 6.88 -18.33 1.94
N THR A 85 7.78 -18.93 2.70
CA THR A 85 8.39 -18.34 3.89
C THR A 85 9.75 -17.72 3.58
N GLU A 86 10.28 -16.94 4.51
CA GLU A 86 11.61 -16.34 4.35
C GLU A 86 12.73 -17.37 4.53
N GLY A 87 12.61 -18.25 5.53
CA GLY A 87 13.62 -19.22 5.91
C GLY A 87 13.15 -20.67 5.82
N GLU A 88 14.12 -21.60 5.71
CA GLU A 88 13.87 -23.03 5.57
C GLU A 88 13.18 -23.64 6.82
N LEU A 89 13.55 -23.14 7.99
CA LEU A 89 12.93 -23.59 9.24
C LEU A 89 11.49 -23.10 9.38
N ASP A 90 11.16 -21.97 8.79
CA ASP A 90 9.80 -21.44 8.78
C ASP A 90 8.90 -22.27 7.87
N ALA A 91 9.40 -22.68 6.69
CA ALA A 91 8.69 -23.62 5.82
C ALA A 91 8.43 -24.97 6.53
N ALA A 92 9.44 -25.49 7.22
CA ALA A 92 9.28 -26.71 8.01
C ALA A 92 8.29 -26.53 9.19
N SER A 93 8.27 -25.35 9.82
CA SER A 93 7.33 -25.02 10.89
C SER A 93 5.89 -24.90 10.37
N CYS A 94 5.71 -24.29 9.21
CA CYS A 94 4.42 -24.26 8.53
C CYS A 94 3.95 -25.66 8.15
N GLN A 95 4.85 -26.54 7.71
CA GLN A 95 4.52 -27.94 7.38
C GLN A 95 4.09 -28.74 8.60
N GLU A 96 4.68 -28.50 9.79
CA GLU A 96 4.20 -29.08 11.05
C GLU A 96 2.79 -28.61 11.40
N ALA A 97 2.52 -27.31 11.23
CA ALA A 97 1.24 -26.72 11.54
C ALA A 97 0.14 -27.12 10.55
N MET A 98 0.48 -27.30 9.26
CA MET A 98 -0.44 -27.61 8.16
C MET A 98 0.10 -28.73 7.26
N PRO A 99 0.11 -29.98 7.71
CA PRO A 99 0.63 -31.10 6.92
C PRO A 99 -0.10 -31.24 5.59
N GLY A 100 0.66 -31.53 4.53
CA GLY A 100 0.10 -31.80 3.18
C GLY A 100 -0.12 -30.56 2.31
N TRP A 101 0.07 -29.36 2.84
CA TRP A 101 0.03 -28.13 2.05
C TRP A 101 1.40 -27.80 1.48
N PRO A 102 1.51 -27.23 0.26
CA PRO A 102 2.78 -26.77 -0.30
C PRO A 102 3.37 -25.61 0.53
N MET A 103 4.48 -25.93 1.23
CA MET A 103 5.24 -24.98 2.04
C MET A 103 6.67 -24.93 1.52
N VAL A 104 7.10 -23.78 1.05
CA VAL A 104 8.45 -23.59 0.48
C VAL A 104 9.09 -22.35 1.11
N SER A 105 10.40 -22.18 0.94
CA SER A 105 11.06 -20.95 1.39
C SER A 105 12.01 -20.36 0.36
N LEU A 106 12.37 -19.09 0.59
CA LEU A 106 13.43 -18.42 -0.16
C LEU A 106 14.77 -19.09 0.13
N PRO A 107 15.67 -19.23 -0.88
CA PRO A 107 16.99 -19.83 -0.68
C PRO A 107 17.96 -18.90 0.06
N SER A 108 17.80 -17.59 -0.04
CA SER A 108 18.76 -16.60 0.46
C SER A 108 18.12 -15.46 1.25
N GLY A 109 16.95 -15.70 1.86
CA GLY A 109 16.26 -14.74 2.74
C GLY A 109 15.70 -13.51 2.02
N ALA A 110 15.25 -12.54 2.82
CA ALA A 110 14.52 -11.33 2.38
C ALA A 110 15.22 -10.54 1.28
N ALA A 111 16.53 -10.30 1.38
CA ALA A 111 17.27 -9.47 0.43
C ALA A 111 17.23 -9.99 -1.03
N SER A 112 16.95 -11.28 -1.22
CA SER A 112 16.86 -11.91 -2.55
C SER A 112 15.43 -12.25 -2.97
N ALA A 113 14.44 -11.90 -2.17
CA ALA A 113 13.06 -12.34 -2.31
C ALA A 113 12.51 -12.08 -3.71
N ARG A 114 12.55 -10.84 -4.18
CA ARG A 114 12.08 -10.45 -5.52
C ARG A 114 12.68 -11.31 -6.63
N LYS A 115 14.02 -11.49 -6.62
CA LYS A 115 14.74 -12.23 -7.64
C LYS A 115 14.42 -13.73 -7.58
N SER A 116 14.32 -14.31 -6.39
CA SER A 116 13.97 -15.71 -6.17
C SER A 116 12.54 -16.00 -6.63
N ILE A 117 11.59 -15.13 -6.29
CA ILE A 117 10.20 -15.24 -6.74
C ILE A 117 10.09 -15.11 -8.26
N GLN A 118 10.78 -14.14 -8.89
CA GLN A 118 10.79 -14.00 -10.35
C GLN A 118 11.24 -15.28 -11.07
N ARG A 119 12.27 -15.96 -10.55
CA ARG A 119 12.75 -17.23 -11.11
C ARG A 119 11.75 -18.37 -10.92
N ALA A 120 11.00 -18.34 -9.83
CA ALA A 120 10.00 -19.36 -9.51
C ALA A 120 8.63 -19.13 -10.18
N ILE A 121 8.41 -18.02 -10.89
CA ILE A 121 7.12 -17.70 -11.55
C ILE A 121 6.61 -18.87 -12.41
N PRO A 122 7.41 -19.56 -13.26
CA PRO A 122 6.90 -20.67 -14.06
C PRO A 122 6.27 -21.79 -13.23
N TRP A 123 6.79 -22.04 -12.03
CA TRP A 123 6.24 -23.02 -11.09
C TRP A 123 5.06 -22.44 -10.31
N LEU A 124 5.15 -21.18 -9.86
CA LEU A 124 4.15 -20.49 -9.04
C LEU A 124 2.85 -20.19 -9.79
N GLN A 125 2.91 -19.93 -11.08
CA GLN A 125 1.74 -19.53 -11.89
C GLN A 125 0.63 -20.60 -11.95
N GLY A 126 0.96 -21.86 -11.70
CA GLY A 126 -0.01 -22.96 -11.63
C GLY A 126 -0.83 -23.00 -10.35
N TYR A 127 -0.48 -22.20 -9.34
CA TYR A 127 -1.26 -22.09 -8.11
C TYR A 127 -2.35 -21.01 -8.24
N GLU A 128 -3.52 -21.27 -7.61
CA GLU A 128 -4.60 -20.28 -7.53
C GLU A 128 -4.25 -19.14 -6.57
N GLU A 129 -3.62 -19.48 -5.44
CA GLU A 129 -3.19 -18.54 -4.41
C GLU A 129 -1.73 -18.74 -4.03
N ILE A 130 -1.00 -17.64 -3.89
CA ILE A 130 0.39 -17.60 -3.45
C ILE A 130 0.43 -16.74 -2.19
N VAL A 131 0.75 -17.36 -1.05
CA VAL A 131 0.83 -16.67 0.25
C VAL A 131 2.28 -16.42 0.59
N LEU A 132 2.66 -15.14 0.69
CA LEU A 132 3.96 -14.72 1.22
C LEU A 132 3.86 -14.62 2.74
N PHE A 133 4.68 -15.39 3.44
CA PHE A 133 4.68 -15.46 4.90
C PHE A 133 6.11 -15.24 5.43
N PHE A 134 6.56 -13.99 5.35
CA PHE A 134 7.90 -13.56 5.74
C PHE A 134 7.93 -13.04 7.17
N ASP A 135 9.14 -12.81 7.70
CA ASP A 135 9.34 -12.31 9.05
C ASP A 135 8.55 -11.02 9.30
N ASN A 136 8.02 -10.88 10.50
CA ASN A 136 7.23 -9.70 10.89
C ASN A 136 8.11 -8.54 11.38
N ASP A 137 9.26 -8.32 10.74
CA ASP A 137 10.09 -7.16 10.93
C ASP A 137 10.05 -6.24 9.68
N GLU A 138 10.73 -5.09 9.74
CA GLU A 138 10.70 -4.11 8.65
C GLU A 138 11.27 -4.69 7.35
N ALA A 139 12.36 -5.45 7.44
CA ALA A 139 13.00 -6.08 6.29
C ALA A 139 12.10 -7.13 5.62
N GLY A 140 11.47 -8.00 6.41
CA GLY A 140 10.54 -9.01 5.92
C GLY A 140 9.28 -8.39 5.30
N ARG A 141 8.73 -7.32 5.90
CA ARG A 141 7.56 -6.60 5.32
C ARG A 141 7.89 -5.99 3.97
N LYS A 142 9.02 -5.29 3.86
CA LYS A 142 9.48 -4.69 2.60
C LYS A 142 9.74 -5.76 1.54
N ALA A 143 10.41 -6.83 1.91
CA ALA A 143 10.68 -7.95 1.01
C ALA A 143 9.40 -8.63 0.50
N ALA A 144 8.37 -8.76 1.35
CA ALA A 144 7.08 -9.30 0.96
C ALA A 144 6.37 -8.40 -0.08
N GLU A 145 6.40 -7.08 0.10
CA GLU A 145 5.83 -6.12 -0.86
C GLU A 145 6.57 -6.13 -2.20
N GLU A 146 7.91 -6.13 -2.16
CA GLU A 146 8.74 -6.20 -3.37
C GLU A 146 8.55 -7.53 -4.14
N ALA A 147 8.41 -8.65 -3.41
CA ALA A 147 8.13 -9.96 -3.99
C ALA A 147 6.71 -10.05 -4.54
N ALA A 148 5.73 -9.50 -3.84
CA ALA A 148 4.34 -9.46 -4.29
C ALA A 148 4.17 -8.67 -5.59
N GLY A 149 4.93 -7.59 -5.76
CA GLY A 149 4.89 -6.75 -6.97
C GLY A 149 5.34 -7.46 -8.26
N VAL A 150 5.97 -8.64 -8.18
CA VAL A 150 6.37 -9.43 -9.37
C VAL A 150 5.50 -10.67 -9.60
N LEU A 151 4.60 -10.97 -8.68
CA LEU A 151 3.65 -12.08 -8.82
C LEU A 151 2.46 -11.70 -9.73
N PRO A 152 1.79 -12.70 -10.33
CA PRO A 152 0.60 -12.45 -11.13
C PRO A 152 -0.47 -11.71 -10.33
N PRO A 153 -1.09 -10.65 -10.89
CA PRO A 153 -2.13 -9.89 -10.22
C PRO A 153 -3.27 -10.76 -9.70
N GLY A 154 -3.73 -10.46 -8.49
CA GLY A 154 -4.87 -11.15 -7.87
C GLY A 154 -4.56 -12.51 -7.24
N LYS A 155 -3.36 -13.08 -7.43
CA LYS A 155 -2.97 -14.37 -6.83
C LYS A 155 -2.19 -14.23 -5.51
N CYS A 156 -1.57 -13.08 -5.27
CA CYS A 156 -0.72 -12.88 -4.11
C CYS A 156 -1.51 -12.47 -2.87
N LYS A 157 -1.23 -13.15 -1.76
CA LYS A 157 -1.69 -12.77 -0.42
C LYS A 157 -0.48 -12.64 0.50
N ILE A 158 -0.56 -11.78 1.50
CA ILE A 158 0.46 -11.62 2.54
C ILE A 158 -0.11 -12.07 3.88
N ALA A 159 0.54 -13.06 4.48
CA ALA A 159 0.26 -13.53 5.83
C ALA A 159 1.14 -12.80 6.85
N ARG A 160 0.61 -12.51 8.03
CA ARG A 160 1.33 -11.86 9.12
C ARG A 160 1.00 -12.51 10.45
N LEU A 161 2.01 -12.65 11.31
CA LEU A 161 1.86 -13.01 12.72
C LEU A 161 1.89 -11.73 13.56
N GLU A 162 0.90 -11.51 14.40
CA GLU A 162 0.88 -10.33 15.27
C GLU A 162 1.76 -10.51 16.51
N ALA A 163 1.76 -11.71 17.08
CA ALA A 163 2.41 -12.01 18.37
C ALA A 163 3.83 -12.60 18.23
N TYR A 164 4.24 -13.01 17.04
CA TYR A 164 5.52 -13.69 16.79
C TYR A 164 6.28 -13.04 15.67
N LYS A 165 7.61 -13.17 15.71
CA LYS A 165 8.46 -12.67 14.63
C LYS A 165 8.29 -13.50 13.35
N ASP A 166 8.32 -14.82 13.47
CA ASP A 166 8.28 -15.78 12.35
C ASP A 166 7.49 -17.05 12.73
N ALA A 167 7.28 -17.92 11.74
CA ALA A 167 6.57 -19.18 11.94
C ALA A 167 7.29 -20.16 12.87
N SER A 168 8.63 -20.11 12.89
CA SER A 168 9.42 -20.96 13.77
C SER A 168 9.26 -20.54 15.24
N ASP A 169 9.18 -19.25 15.52
CA ASP A 169 8.94 -18.74 16.88
C ASP A 169 7.54 -19.13 17.39
N ALA A 170 6.52 -19.02 16.55
CA ALA A 170 5.17 -19.46 16.88
C ALA A 170 5.10 -20.97 17.17
N LEU A 171 5.76 -21.80 16.36
CA LEU A 171 5.82 -23.25 16.61
C LEU A 171 6.56 -23.58 17.90
N GLN A 172 7.67 -22.91 18.21
CA GLN A 172 8.41 -23.08 19.47
C GLN A 172 7.55 -22.72 20.69
N ALA A 173 6.69 -21.69 20.56
CA ALA A 173 5.71 -21.32 21.58
C ALA A 173 4.52 -22.30 21.68
N ASN A 174 4.49 -23.37 20.85
CA ASN A 174 3.40 -24.34 20.77
C ASN A 174 2.08 -23.74 20.21
N ASP A 175 2.17 -22.69 19.42
CA ASP A 175 1.03 -21.99 18.83
C ASP A 175 0.93 -22.27 17.32
N SER A 176 0.70 -23.52 16.96
CA SER A 176 0.44 -23.92 15.56
C SER A 176 -0.84 -23.28 15.01
N GLU A 177 -1.77 -22.90 15.89
CA GLU A 177 -3.02 -22.25 15.48
C GLU A 177 -2.77 -20.84 14.96
N ALA A 178 -1.83 -20.09 15.55
CA ALA A 178 -1.45 -18.78 15.02
C ALA A 178 -0.89 -18.89 13.60
N ILE A 179 -0.08 -19.91 13.30
CA ILE A 179 0.43 -20.16 11.94
C ILE A 179 -0.73 -20.45 10.97
N ARG A 180 -1.63 -21.37 11.35
CA ARG A 180 -2.80 -21.70 10.52
C ARG A 180 -3.65 -20.47 10.23
N ARG A 181 -3.99 -19.73 11.28
CA ARG A 181 -4.82 -18.51 11.18
C ARG A 181 -4.17 -17.47 10.29
N ALA A 182 -2.87 -17.18 10.48
CA ALA A 182 -2.14 -16.23 9.63
C ALA A 182 -2.18 -16.60 8.14
N ILE A 183 -2.05 -17.89 7.80
CA ILE A 183 -2.10 -18.37 6.43
C ILE A 183 -3.52 -18.31 5.85
N TRP A 184 -4.57 -18.64 6.63
CA TRP A 184 -5.95 -18.59 6.18
C TRP A 184 -6.49 -17.17 6.05
N ASP A 185 -6.12 -16.28 6.97
CA ASP A 185 -6.54 -14.88 7.02
C ASP A 185 -5.62 -13.96 6.21
N ALA A 186 -4.70 -14.54 5.42
CA ALA A 186 -3.76 -13.78 4.59
C ALA A 186 -4.49 -12.79 3.68
N LYS A 187 -4.10 -11.53 3.74
CA LYS A 187 -4.73 -10.44 3.01
C LYS A 187 -4.21 -10.38 1.57
N ALA A 188 -5.12 -10.20 0.61
CA ALA A 188 -4.74 -10.01 -0.78
C ALA A 188 -3.80 -8.81 -0.91
N TYR A 189 -2.65 -9.03 -1.56
CA TYR A 189 -1.76 -7.94 -1.91
C TYR A 189 -2.39 -7.12 -3.04
N ARG A 190 -2.47 -5.83 -2.80
CA ARG A 190 -2.92 -4.86 -3.79
C ARG A 190 -1.83 -3.81 -3.94
N PRO A 191 -1.27 -3.63 -5.15
CA PRO A 191 -0.42 -2.48 -5.39
C PRO A 191 -1.15 -1.18 -5.03
N ASP A 192 -0.44 -0.22 -4.49
CA ASP A 192 -1.03 1.05 -4.09
C ASP A 192 -1.87 1.64 -5.23
N GLY A 193 -3.11 1.99 -4.92
CA GLY A 193 -4.04 2.59 -5.86
C GLY A 193 -4.80 1.62 -6.79
N ILE A 194 -4.52 0.30 -6.77
CA ILE A 194 -5.28 -0.67 -7.57
C ILE A 194 -6.28 -1.43 -6.71
N VAL A 195 -7.57 -1.32 -7.05
CA VAL A 195 -8.68 -2.00 -6.36
C VAL A 195 -9.40 -2.91 -7.36
N ASP A 196 -9.62 -4.18 -6.99
CA ASP A 196 -10.43 -5.10 -7.79
C ASP A 196 -11.91 -4.70 -7.74
N GLY A 197 -12.52 -4.48 -8.90
CA GLY A 197 -13.93 -4.11 -9.02
C GLY A 197 -14.88 -5.09 -8.31
N LYS A 198 -14.56 -6.38 -8.25
CA LYS A 198 -15.37 -7.39 -7.54
C LYS A 198 -15.43 -7.15 -6.03
N SER A 199 -14.46 -6.45 -5.45
CA SER A 199 -14.43 -6.15 -4.01
C SER A 199 -15.15 -4.85 -3.64
N LEU A 200 -15.77 -4.16 -4.61
CA LEU A 200 -16.41 -2.87 -4.40
C LEU A 200 -17.89 -2.96 -4.00
N LEU A 201 -18.47 -4.15 -3.83
CA LEU A 201 -19.89 -4.31 -3.55
C LEU A 201 -20.32 -3.46 -2.33
N ASP A 202 -19.64 -3.63 -1.21
CA ASP A 202 -19.97 -2.88 0.02
C ASP A 202 -19.78 -1.36 -0.15
N LEU A 203 -18.77 -0.96 -0.92
CA LEU A 203 -18.53 0.46 -1.20
C LEU A 203 -19.63 1.07 -2.05
N VAL A 204 -20.07 0.39 -3.11
CA VAL A 204 -21.11 0.92 -4.02
C VAL A 204 -22.52 0.83 -3.46
N THR A 205 -22.74 -0.06 -2.49
CA THR A 205 -24.05 -0.18 -1.81
C THR A 205 -24.15 0.74 -0.58
N THR A 206 -23.03 1.31 -0.12
CA THR A 206 -23.06 2.31 0.95
C THR A 206 -23.63 3.62 0.40
N PRO A 207 -24.67 4.19 1.02
CA PRO A 207 -25.24 5.47 0.59
C PRO A 207 -24.18 6.58 0.61
N SER A 208 -24.17 7.43 -0.43
CA SER A 208 -23.32 8.61 -0.42
C SER A 208 -23.66 9.51 0.77
N PRO A 209 -22.67 10.12 1.43
CA PRO A 209 -22.94 11.08 2.52
C PRO A 209 -23.76 12.26 1.98
N PRO A 210 -24.62 12.87 2.80
CA PRO A 210 -25.33 14.08 2.43
C PRO A 210 -24.34 15.19 2.09
N SER A 211 -24.82 16.24 1.38
CA SER A 211 -24.01 17.42 1.14
C SER A 211 -23.81 18.21 2.44
N ASP A 212 -22.64 18.83 2.59
CA ASP A 212 -22.33 19.68 3.75
C ASP A 212 -22.99 21.05 3.55
N HIS A 213 -23.04 21.55 2.31
CA HIS A 213 -23.62 22.84 1.96
C HIS A 213 -24.38 22.81 0.63
N ASP A 214 -25.33 23.73 0.48
CA ASP A 214 -26.02 23.96 -0.77
C ASP A 214 -25.29 24.98 -1.67
N TYR A 215 -25.39 24.81 -2.98
CA TYR A 215 -25.01 25.87 -3.90
C TYR A 215 -26.01 27.01 -3.86
N PRO A 216 -25.56 28.29 -3.92
CA PRO A 216 -26.49 29.46 -3.93
C PRO A 216 -27.27 29.55 -5.26
N PHE A 217 -26.99 28.71 -6.23
CA PHE A 217 -27.62 28.66 -7.54
C PHE A 217 -28.54 27.44 -7.63
N VAL A 218 -29.86 27.67 -7.64
CA VAL A 218 -30.88 26.60 -7.61
C VAL A 218 -30.69 25.58 -8.74
N GLY A 219 -30.34 26.03 -9.96
CA GLY A 219 -30.09 25.12 -11.07
C GLY A 219 -28.88 24.21 -10.84
N LEU A 220 -27.82 24.77 -10.27
CA LEU A 220 -26.60 24.02 -9.96
C LEU A 220 -26.80 23.06 -8.78
N GLN A 221 -27.51 23.54 -7.73
CA GLN A 221 -27.88 22.71 -6.58
C GLN A 221 -28.66 21.46 -7.04
N ARG A 222 -29.61 21.60 -7.92
CA ARG A 222 -30.40 20.50 -8.44
C ARG A 222 -29.57 19.49 -9.27
N LEU A 223 -28.51 19.94 -9.95
CA LEU A 223 -27.66 19.09 -10.79
C LEU A 223 -26.55 18.40 -9.99
N LEU A 224 -25.94 19.09 -9.04
CA LEU A 224 -24.78 18.61 -8.27
C LEU A 224 -25.13 18.09 -6.88
N HIS A 225 -26.36 18.31 -6.41
CA HIS A 225 -26.85 17.86 -5.10
C HIS A 225 -26.00 18.37 -3.92
N GLY A 226 -25.46 19.60 -4.02
CA GLY A 226 -24.72 20.29 -2.97
C GLY A 226 -23.20 20.15 -3.04
N ILE A 227 -22.55 20.75 -2.07
CA ILE A 227 -21.08 20.81 -1.90
C ILE A 227 -20.69 19.86 -0.78
N ARG A 228 -19.61 19.09 -0.96
CA ARG A 228 -19.08 18.18 0.06
C ARG A 228 -17.62 18.48 0.32
N TYR A 229 -17.20 18.30 1.57
CA TYR A 229 -15.77 18.36 1.90
C TYR A 229 -14.97 17.27 1.16
N GLY A 230 -13.75 17.63 0.74
CA GLY A 230 -12.88 16.72 0.02
C GLY A 230 -13.11 16.65 -1.50
N GLU A 231 -14.13 17.35 -2.03
CA GLU A 231 -14.37 17.45 -3.48
C GLU A 231 -13.56 18.57 -4.12
N LEU A 232 -13.12 18.35 -5.35
CA LEU A 232 -12.52 19.35 -6.22
C LEU A 232 -13.53 19.74 -7.31
N CYS A 233 -13.98 20.99 -7.29
CA CYS A 233 -14.84 21.55 -8.33
C CYS A 233 -14.02 22.48 -9.25
N THR A 234 -13.96 22.17 -10.53
CA THR A 234 -13.29 23.00 -11.54
C THR A 234 -14.30 23.79 -12.33
N ILE A 235 -14.16 25.14 -12.34
CA ILE A 235 -15.03 26.05 -13.09
C ILE A 235 -14.25 26.61 -14.27
N THR A 236 -14.73 26.38 -15.47
CA THR A 236 -14.13 26.88 -16.70
C THR A 236 -15.13 27.68 -17.53
N ALA A 237 -14.67 28.78 -18.10
CA ALA A 237 -15.46 29.60 -19.03
C ALA A 237 -14.53 30.55 -19.78
N GLY A 238 -15.00 31.12 -20.88
CA GLY A 238 -14.29 32.16 -21.63
C GLY A 238 -13.96 33.39 -20.77
N SER A 239 -13.08 34.26 -21.27
CA SER A 239 -12.75 35.52 -20.59
C SER A 239 -14.00 36.44 -20.55
N GLY A 240 -14.17 37.13 -19.42
CA GLY A 240 -15.27 38.10 -19.24
C GLY A 240 -16.66 37.54 -18.93
N ILE A 241 -16.86 36.20 -18.93
CA ILE A 241 -18.19 35.56 -18.72
C ILE A 241 -18.65 35.58 -17.25
N GLY A 242 -17.78 35.95 -16.30
CA GLY A 242 -18.18 36.09 -14.90
C GLY A 242 -17.69 35.00 -13.95
N LYS A 243 -16.61 34.23 -14.30
CA LYS A 243 -15.99 33.21 -13.39
C LYS A 243 -15.72 33.75 -11.98
N SER A 244 -15.07 34.93 -11.92
CA SER A 244 -14.75 35.55 -10.63
C SER A 244 -16.00 35.97 -9.86
N SER A 245 -17.05 36.44 -10.55
CA SER A 245 -18.32 36.77 -9.91
C SER A 245 -19.01 35.55 -9.32
N PHE A 246 -19.01 34.43 -10.10
CA PHE A 246 -19.51 33.15 -9.60
C PHE A 246 -18.76 32.65 -8.36
N CYS A 247 -17.42 32.71 -8.37
CA CYS A 247 -16.61 32.28 -7.23
C CYS A 247 -16.84 33.18 -6.00
N ARG A 248 -17.06 34.50 -6.19
CA ARG A 248 -17.36 35.43 -5.10
C ARG A 248 -18.75 35.17 -4.49
N GLU A 249 -19.74 34.91 -5.33
CA GLU A 249 -21.10 34.56 -4.88
C GLU A 249 -21.08 33.28 -4.06
N LEU A 250 -20.40 32.25 -4.55
CA LEU A 250 -20.23 30.98 -3.84
C LEU A 250 -19.51 31.18 -2.49
N ALA A 251 -18.39 31.90 -2.49
CA ALA A 251 -17.63 32.18 -1.28
C ALA A 251 -18.44 33.01 -0.27
N ALA A 252 -19.17 34.02 -0.74
CA ALA A 252 -20.04 34.83 0.13
C ALA A 252 -21.15 33.99 0.76
N SER A 253 -21.77 33.09 0.00
CA SER A 253 -22.79 32.17 0.52
C SER A 253 -22.23 31.26 1.61
N LEU A 254 -21.06 30.66 1.43
CA LEU A 254 -20.40 29.81 2.42
C LEU A 254 -20.03 30.61 3.70
N LEU A 255 -19.50 31.82 3.53
CA LEU A 255 -19.18 32.72 4.63
C LEU A 255 -20.42 33.16 5.45
N GLN A 256 -21.53 33.40 4.77
CA GLN A 256 -22.81 33.71 5.40
C GLN A 256 -23.35 32.54 6.24
N ASN A 257 -23.06 31.31 5.80
CA ASN A 257 -23.39 30.09 6.54
C ASN A 257 -22.39 29.77 7.68
N GLY A 258 -21.45 30.69 7.96
CA GLY A 258 -20.49 30.57 9.08
C GLY A 258 -19.22 29.78 8.74
N GLU A 259 -19.04 29.39 7.49
CA GLU A 259 -17.90 28.61 7.06
C GLU A 259 -16.59 29.41 7.05
N ARG A 260 -15.47 28.68 7.14
CA ARG A 260 -14.12 29.24 7.01
C ARG A 260 -13.68 29.12 5.54
N VAL A 261 -13.46 30.26 4.88
CA VAL A 261 -13.09 30.30 3.46
C VAL A 261 -11.69 30.90 3.29
N GLY A 262 -10.80 30.11 2.66
CA GLY A 262 -9.53 30.61 2.11
C GLY A 262 -9.73 31.01 0.64
N TYR A 263 -9.52 32.27 0.29
CA TYR A 263 -9.70 32.78 -1.07
C TYR A 263 -8.36 33.25 -1.66
N LEU A 264 -7.90 32.57 -2.72
CA LEU A 264 -6.65 32.87 -3.40
C LEU A 264 -6.93 33.55 -4.75
N ALA A 265 -6.86 34.89 -4.77
CA ALA A 265 -7.02 35.68 -6.00
C ALA A 265 -5.64 36.05 -6.56
N LEU A 266 -5.16 35.26 -7.54
CA LEU A 266 -3.81 35.46 -8.11
C LEU A 266 -3.71 36.60 -9.12
N GLU A 267 -4.84 37.09 -9.63
CA GLU A 267 -4.93 38.14 -10.64
C GLU A 267 -5.50 39.47 -10.10
N GLU A 268 -5.88 39.51 -8.83
CA GLU A 268 -6.51 40.68 -8.22
C GLU A 268 -5.87 41.05 -6.88
N SER A 269 -5.92 42.36 -6.53
CA SER A 269 -5.49 42.80 -5.21
C SER A 269 -6.53 42.40 -4.14
N ASN A 270 -6.09 42.23 -2.89
CA ASN A 270 -6.94 41.93 -1.74
C ASN A 270 -8.09 42.94 -1.59
N ARG A 271 -7.83 44.24 -1.86
CA ARG A 271 -8.87 45.27 -1.84
C ARG A 271 -9.98 44.98 -2.86
N ARG A 272 -9.64 44.61 -4.10
CA ARG A 272 -10.62 44.31 -5.16
C ARG A 272 -11.40 43.05 -4.85
N THR A 273 -10.74 42.03 -4.34
CA THR A 273 -11.38 40.78 -3.90
C THR A 273 -12.35 41.04 -2.74
N ALA A 274 -11.92 41.81 -1.72
CA ALA A 274 -12.74 42.15 -0.57
C ALA A 274 -14.02 42.93 -0.98
N LEU A 275 -13.85 43.98 -1.82
CA LEU A 275 -14.99 44.74 -2.33
C LEU A 275 -15.93 43.87 -3.20
N GLY A 276 -15.37 42.92 -3.94
CA GLY A 276 -16.16 41.98 -4.74
C GLY A 276 -16.98 41.01 -3.89
N LEU A 277 -16.42 40.48 -2.82
CA LEU A 277 -17.12 39.61 -1.87
C LEU A 277 -18.21 40.38 -1.10
N MET A 278 -17.89 41.58 -0.63
CA MET A 278 -18.89 42.47 0.00
C MET A 278 -20.02 42.78 -0.99
N SER A 279 -19.70 43.06 -2.25
CA SER A 279 -20.69 43.33 -3.29
C SER A 279 -21.67 42.19 -3.50
N ALA A 280 -21.18 40.95 -3.55
CA ALA A 280 -21.99 39.75 -3.68
C ALA A 280 -22.99 39.61 -2.50
N ALA A 281 -22.53 39.88 -1.28
CA ALA A 281 -23.35 39.71 -0.10
C ALA A 281 -24.40 40.83 0.07
N VAL A 282 -24.05 42.09 -0.24
CA VAL A 282 -24.97 43.23 -0.03
C VAL A 282 -25.78 43.61 -1.27
N GLY A 283 -25.58 42.95 -2.38
CA GLY A 283 -26.29 43.22 -3.64
C GLY A 283 -25.99 44.60 -4.26
N LYS A 284 -24.86 45.22 -3.92
CA LYS A 284 -24.42 46.51 -4.46
C LYS A 284 -23.05 46.40 -5.06
N SER A 285 -22.79 47.02 -6.23
CA SER A 285 -21.50 46.97 -6.95
C SER A 285 -20.44 47.87 -6.29
N LEU A 286 -19.94 47.50 -5.09
CA LEU A 286 -18.95 48.29 -4.34
C LEU A 286 -17.55 48.32 -5.00
N HIS A 287 -17.28 47.41 -5.87
CA HIS A 287 -16.03 47.32 -6.64
C HIS A 287 -16.01 48.21 -7.88
N LEU A 288 -17.13 48.83 -8.24
CA LEU A 288 -17.29 49.76 -9.35
C LEU A 288 -17.62 51.17 -8.80
N GLY A 289 -17.00 52.19 -9.42
CA GLY A 289 -17.24 53.56 -9.05
C GLY A 289 -16.57 54.03 -7.76
N VAL A 290 -17.00 55.19 -7.26
CA VAL A 290 -16.50 55.80 -6.03
C VAL A 290 -17.62 55.75 -4.97
N HIS A 291 -17.33 55.21 -3.84
CA HIS A 291 -18.24 55.12 -2.69
C HIS A 291 -17.65 55.89 -1.51
N ASP A 292 -18.49 56.53 -0.74
CA ASP A 292 -18.07 57.19 0.50
C ASP A 292 -17.64 56.17 1.57
N ARG A 293 -16.89 56.68 2.57
CA ARG A 293 -16.39 55.85 3.67
C ARG A 293 -17.53 55.24 4.49
N ALA A 294 -18.63 55.95 4.68
CA ALA A 294 -19.76 55.49 5.48
C ALA A 294 -20.40 54.24 4.85
N THR A 295 -20.72 54.29 3.56
CA THR A 295 -21.25 53.15 2.78
C THR A 295 -20.32 51.92 2.82
N LEU A 296 -19.00 52.12 2.66
CA LEU A 296 -18.05 51.04 2.72
C LEU A 296 -17.90 50.43 4.13
N THR A 297 -17.97 51.28 5.18
CA THR A 297 -17.89 50.83 6.55
C THR A 297 -19.15 50.02 6.94
N GLU A 298 -20.32 50.46 6.51
CA GLU A 298 -21.58 49.74 6.74
C GLU A 298 -21.52 48.33 6.08
N ALA A 299 -21.11 48.25 4.81
CA ALA A 299 -20.96 46.98 4.13
C ALA A 299 -19.90 46.08 4.77
N TYR A 300 -18.77 46.65 5.24
CA TYR A 300 -17.73 45.91 5.96
C TYR A 300 -18.28 45.34 7.27
N ASN A 301 -18.98 46.11 8.08
CA ASN A 301 -19.56 45.66 9.33
C ASN A 301 -20.65 44.57 9.14
N ALA A 302 -21.36 44.63 8.02
CA ALA A 302 -22.37 43.63 7.68
C ALA A 302 -21.77 42.33 7.14
N THR A 303 -20.48 42.30 6.75
CA THR A 303 -19.83 41.18 6.06
C THR A 303 -18.47 40.81 6.65
N LEU A 304 -17.40 41.37 6.16
CA LEU A 304 -16.01 40.98 6.46
C LEU A 304 -15.66 41.08 7.94
N ALA A 305 -16.27 41.98 8.70
CA ALA A 305 -16.04 42.09 10.14
C ALA A 305 -16.45 40.82 10.91
N ASN A 306 -17.39 40.04 10.37
CA ASN A 306 -17.95 38.85 11.01
C ASN A 306 -17.64 37.54 10.30
N TRP A 307 -16.98 37.58 9.15
CA TRP A 307 -16.71 36.41 8.32
C TRP A 307 -15.37 35.77 8.67
N ASN A 308 -15.30 34.44 8.62
CA ASN A 308 -14.08 33.66 8.72
C ASN A 308 -13.36 33.60 7.37
N LEU A 309 -12.99 34.74 6.81
CA LEU A 309 -12.35 34.89 5.52
C LEU A 309 -10.82 35.05 5.66
N PHE A 310 -10.08 34.29 4.88
CA PHE A 310 -8.62 34.41 4.76
C PHE A 310 -8.27 34.67 3.30
N LEU A 311 -7.59 35.80 3.03
CA LEU A 311 -7.10 36.16 1.69
C LEU A 311 -5.58 35.87 1.61
N PHE A 312 -5.17 35.32 0.47
CA PHE A 312 -3.75 35.17 0.19
C PHE A 312 -3.18 36.49 -0.35
N ASP A 313 -2.18 37.04 0.34
CA ASP A 313 -1.53 38.30 -0.07
C ASP A 313 -0.25 38.01 -0.85
N GLY A 314 -0.41 37.39 -2.01
CA GLY A 314 0.69 37.02 -2.92
C GLY A 314 0.52 37.58 -4.33
N PHE A 315 -0.30 38.63 -4.48
CA PHE A 315 -0.55 39.24 -5.78
C PHE A 315 0.75 39.73 -6.43
N GLY A 316 1.06 39.20 -7.62
CA GLY A 316 2.27 39.53 -8.38
C GLY A 316 3.55 38.85 -7.87
N SER A 317 3.50 37.99 -6.84
CA SER A 317 4.62 37.17 -6.46
C SER A 317 4.77 35.99 -7.43
N LEU A 318 5.88 36.00 -8.20
CA LEU A 318 6.31 34.83 -8.97
C LEU A 318 6.90 33.81 -8.01
N ASP A 319 6.16 32.76 -7.66
CA ASP A 319 6.74 31.63 -6.98
C ASP A 319 7.72 30.90 -7.93
N ARG A 320 9.02 30.96 -7.59
CA ARG A 320 10.09 30.32 -8.38
C ARG A 320 9.91 28.81 -8.53
N LYS A 321 9.06 28.16 -7.71
CA LYS A 321 8.73 26.72 -7.82
C LYS A 321 7.71 26.44 -8.92
N SER A 322 6.74 27.31 -9.13
CA SER A 322 5.71 27.12 -10.18
C SER A 322 6.25 27.35 -11.59
N THR A 323 7.25 28.23 -11.76
CA THR A 323 7.92 28.44 -13.05
C THR A 323 8.76 27.26 -13.53
N ARG A 324 9.27 26.41 -12.63
CA ARG A 324 9.98 25.17 -13.02
C ARG A 324 9.08 24.06 -13.52
N LEU A 325 7.84 23.99 -13.05
CA LEU A 325 6.86 23.01 -13.51
C LEU A 325 6.28 23.35 -14.92
N ASN A 326 6.16 24.63 -15.25
CA ASN A 326 5.66 25.07 -16.56
C ASN A 326 6.72 25.04 -17.68
N SER A 327 8.00 24.94 -17.37
CA SER A 327 9.08 24.85 -18.38
C SER A 327 9.33 23.43 -18.89
N SER A 328 8.83 22.40 -18.21
CA SER A 328 8.97 20.98 -18.62
C SER A 328 7.90 20.47 -19.62
N HIS A 329 6.91 21.32 -19.98
CA HIS A 329 5.88 20.99 -20.97
C HIS A 329 6.00 21.74 -22.30
N ARG A 330 7.18 22.33 -22.58
CA ARG A 330 7.49 22.94 -23.89
C ARG A 330 8.74 22.31 -24.48
N THR A 331 8.63 21.09 -24.92
CA THR A 331 9.45 20.50 -26.00
C THR A 331 8.59 19.45 -26.69
#